data_dbaa3613a75bd623c57fa69a7c71137f
#
_entry.id   dbaa3613a75bd623c57fa69a7c71137f
#
_cell.length_a   1.000
_cell.length_b   1.000
_cell.length_c   1.000
_cell.angle_alpha   90.00
_cell.angle_beta   90.00
_cell.angle_gamma   90.00
#
_symmetry.space_group_name_H-M   'P 1'
#
loop_
_entity.id
_entity.type
_entity.pdbx_description
1 polymer ?
#
loop_
_entity_poly.entity_id
_entity_poly.type
_entity_poly.pdbx_seq_one_letter_code
_entity_poly.pdbx_strand_id
1 'polypeptide(L)'
;MTAFFVCLNAVVPIFLIMALGCLARHLGAIKREDVPKLNRLLFRYFMPVMLFYNIYTSDLSGAVQPKLLIFAAAGVLAEYALAFCYVMLTEKGTSKRGVKIQGIYRSNFVIIGLPLATALVPGADAGSVVVLISVVVPMFNAIAVITLELFSGKRPNALGIIIDVFKNPLILGTVVGIAFQLLGIRLPEALLSTIKQISAATNPMLLFMLGAFFQWGVIHKYIKDLVEVCLGRLVVMPGIFLTAAYFLGIRGIAFAGMIAIFGSATAIASFTMVQQMGGDDELAGDIVVSTSALCCFTMFAWSFIFKSLGVF
;
A
#
# COMPACT_ATOMS: atom_id res chain seq x y z
N MET A 1 -21.78 -11.90 -4.43
CA MET A 1 -20.89 -12.54 -5.42
C MET A 1 -20.00 -11.53 -6.16
N THR A 2 -20.52 -10.41 -6.61
CA THR A 2 -19.75 -9.41 -7.41
C THR A 2 -18.47 -8.93 -6.71
N ALA A 3 -18.53 -8.56 -5.44
CA ALA A 3 -17.36 -8.08 -4.69
C ALA A 3 -16.24 -9.13 -4.58
N PHE A 4 -16.58 -10.40 -4.37
CA PHE A 4 -15.60 -11.48 -4.31
C PHE A 4 -14.86 -11.66 -5.63
N PHE A 5 -15.61 -11.72 -6.76
CA PHE A 5 -14.99 -11.84 -8.08
C PHE A 5 -14.13 -10.63 -8.45
N VAL A 6 -14.51 -9.43 -8.02
CA VAL A 6 -13.70 -8.23 -8.24
C VAL A 6 -12.39 -8.30 -7.45
N CYS A 7 -12.45 -8.67 -6.18
CA CYS A 7 -11.24 -8.89 -5.37
C CYS A 7 -10.39 -10.01 -5.97
N LEU A 8 -11.00 -11.12 -6.42
CA LEU A 8 -10.30 -12.22 -7.06
C LEU A 8 -9.59 -11.76 -8.34
N ASN A 9 -10.28 -11.02 -9.21
CA ASN A 9 -9.70 -10.49 -10.45
C ASN A 9 -8.58 -9.47 -10.18
N ALA A 10 -8.59 -8.76 -9.07
CA ALA A 10 -7.49 -7.88 -8.66
C ALA A 10 -6.30 -8.64 -8.08
N VAL A 11 -6.54 -9.76 -7.41
CA VAL A 11 -5.52 -10.54 -6.69
C VAL A 11 -4.88 -11.62 -7.56
N VAL A 12 -5.62 -12.26 -8.46
CA VAL A 12 -5.08 -13.28 -9.37
C VAL A 12 -3.89 -12.77 -10.19
N PRO A 13 -3.92 -11.59 -10.84
CA PRO A 13 -2.76 -11.06 -11.53
C PRO A 13 -1.54 -10.86 -10.63
N ILE A 14 -1.73 -10.49 -9.35
CA ILE A 14 -0.64 -10.36 -8.38
C ILE A 14 0.10 -11.68 -8.25
N PHE A 15 -0.63 -12.78 -8.01
CA PHE A 15 -0.03 -14.11 -7.87
C PHE A 15 0.55 -14.66 -9.16
N LEU A 16 -0.07 -14.38 -10.32
CA LEU A 16 0.46 -14.81 -11.62
C LEU A 16 1.80 -14.12 -11.94
N ILE A 17 1.92 -12.82 -11.67
CA ILE A 17 3.18 -12.09 -11.87
C ILE A 17 4.24 -12.58 -10.88
N MET A 18 3.87 -12.84 -9.62
CA MET A 18 4.80 -13.44 -8.65
C MET A 18 5.22 -14.86 -9.07
N ALA A 19 4.28 -15.68 -9.56
CA ALA A 19 4.61 -17.02 -10.07
C ALA A 19 5.59 -16.96 -11.24
N LEU A 20 5.45 -15.97 -12.13
CA LEU A 20 6.42 -15.73 -13.21
C LEU A 20 7.81 -15.37 -12.65
N GLY A 21 7.89 -14.56 -11.59
CA GLY A 21 9.13 -14.27 -10.89
C GLY A 21 9.77 -15.52 -10.26
N CYS A 22 8.97 -16.35 -9.58
CA CYS A 22 9.41 -17.66 -9.07
C CYS A 22 9.94 -18.56 -10.19
N LEU A 23 9.23 -18.62 -11.31
CA LEU A 23 9.62 -19.42 -12.48
C LEU A 23 10.95 -18.92 -13.08
N ALA A 24 11.10 -17.61 -13.25
CA ALA A 24 12.33 -17.00 -13.75
C ALA A 24 13.53 -17.35 -12.87
N ARG A 25 13.35 -17.37 -11.54
CA ARG A 25 14.38 -17.82 -10.61
C ARG A 25 14.66 -19.32 -10.75
N HIS A 26 13.61 -20.14 -10.86
CA HIS A 26 13.78 -21.60 -11.02
C HIS A 26 14.51 -21.97 -12.30
N LEU A 27 14.27 -21.23 -13.39
CA LEU A 27 14.97 -21.39 -14.67
C LEU A 27 16.38 -20.78 -14.69
N GLY A 28 16.83 -20.16 -13.59
CA GLY A 28 18.16 -19.56 -13.47
C GLY A 28 18.32 -18.23 -14.20
N ALA A 29 17.25 -17.63 -14.73
CA ALA A 29 17.28 -16.32 -15.39
C ALA A 29 17.59 -15.19 -14.40
N ILE A 30 17.18 -15.33 -13.14
CA ILE A 30 17.48 -14.41 -12.04
C ILE A 30 17.88 -15.22 -10.81
N LYS A 31 18.99 -14.84 -10.16
CA LYS A 31 19.37 -15.40 -8.87
C LYS A 31 18.76 -14.59 -7.73
N ARG A 32 18.48 -15.25 -6.60
CA ARG A 32 17.93 -14.57 -5.41
C ARG A 32 18.83 -13.42 -4.96
N GLU A 33 20.13 -13.57 -5.05
CA GLU A 33 21.15 -12.57 -4.70
C GLU A 33 21.12 -11.31 -5.59
N ASP A 34 20.50 -11.38 -6.78
CA ASP A 34 20.37 -10.25 -7.70
C ASP A 34 19.14 -9.39 -7.40
N VAL A 35 18.13 -9.97 -6.71
CA VAL A 35 16.88 -9.27 -6.40
C VAL A 35 17.11 -7.96 -5.62
N PRO A 36 17.97 -7.89 -4.57
CA PRO A 36 18.23 -6.62 -3.88
C PRO A 36 18.82 -5.53 -4.78
N LYS A 37 19.65 -5.91 -5.78
CA LYS A 37 20.22 -4.95 -6.75
C LYS A 37 19.15 -4.41 -7.70
N LEU A 38 18.28 -5.29 -8.21
CA LEU A 38 17.19 -4.94 -9.10
C LEU A 38 16.13 -4.10 -8.34
N ASN A 39 15.80 -4.48 -7.12
CA ASN A 39 14.91 -3.69 -6.26
C ASN A 39 15.48 -2.31 -5.93
N ARG A 40 16.80 -2.16 -5.82
CA ARG A 40 17.43 -0.83 -5.66
C ARG A 40 17.17 0.07 -6.86
N LEU A 41 17.21 -0.49 -8.08
CA LEU A 41 16.87 0.24 -9.30
C LEU A 41 15.40 0.66 -9.30
N LEU A 42 14.49 -0.25 -8.95
CA LEU A 42 13.06 0.04 -8.85
C LEU A 42 12.79 1.12 -7.79
N PHE A 43 13.39 0.99 -6.60
CA PHE A 43 13.23 1.93 -5.51
C PHE A 43 13.75 3.34 -5.85
N ARG A 44 14.89 3.42 -6.56
CA ARG A 44 15.58 4.70 -6.81
C ARG A 44 15.01 5.47 -8.00
N TYR A 45 14.48 4.77 -9.00
CA TYR A 45 14.06 5.39 -10.26
C TYR A 45 12.57 5.18 -10.57
N PHE A 46 12.07 3.96 -10.50
CA PHE A 46 10.72 3.64 -10.94
C PHE A 46 9.66 4.09 -9.94
N MET A 47 9.85 3.79 -8.66
CA MET A 47 8.88 4.15 -7.61
C MET A 47 8.71 5.67 -7.47
N PRO A 48 9.75 6.52 -7.48
CA PRO A 48 9.58 7.98 -7.46
C PRO A 48 8.80 8.50 -8.66
N VAL A 49 9.05 7.96 -9.86
CA VAL A 49 8.30 8.33 -11.07
C VAL A 49 6.84 7.90 -10.97
N MET A 50 6.57 6.71 -10.45
CA MET A 50 5.20 6.26 -10.19
C MET A 50 4.48 7.16 -9.17
N LEU A 51 5.14 7.55 -8.07
CA LEU A 51 4.56 8.45 -7.07
C LEU A 51 4.31 9.84 -7.63
N PHE A 52 5.28 10.38 -8.38
CA PHE A 52 5.10 11.63 -9.11
C PHE A 52 3.87 11.56 -10.03
N TYR A 53 3.78 10.53 -10.88
CA TYR A 53 2.69 10.37 -11.84
C TYR A 53 1.34 10.29 -11.15
N ASN A 54 1.22 9.46 -10.11
CA ASN A 54 -0.04 9.27 -9.39
C ASN A 54 -0.55 10.59 -8.77
N ILE A 55 0.36 11.43 -8.26
CA ILE A 55 -0.01 12.72 -7.66
C ILE A 55 -0.28 13.74 -8.75
N TYR A 56 0.61 13.86 -9.74
CA TYR A 56 0.49 14.81 -10.83
C TYR A 56 -0.81 14.67 -11.62
N THR A 57 -1.28 13.43 -11.81
CA THR A 57 -2.51 13.12 -12.55
C THR A 57 -3.75 13.04 -11.66
N SER A 58 -3.61 13.21 -10.34
CA SER A 58 -4.76 13.16 -9.45
C SER A 58 -5.60 14.44 -9.62
N ASP A 59 -6.91 14.24 -9.80
CA ASP A 59 -7.86 15.35 -9.88
C ASP A 59 -8.33 15.74 -8.47
N LEU A 60 -7.87 16.88 -7.99
CA LEU A 60 -8.32 17.46 -6.71
C LEU A 60 -9.55 18.34 -6.88
N SER A 61 -10.02 18.60 -8.11
CA SER A 61 -11.18 19.47 -8.39
C SER A 61 -12.52 18.74 -8.25
N GLY A 62 -12.53 17.41 -8.15
CA GLY A 62 -13.72 16.60 -7.92
C GLY A 62 -14.43 16.99 -6.62
N ALA A 63 -15.69 16.58 -6.45
CA ALA A 63 -16.51 16.92 -5.28
C ALA A 63 -15.82 16.54 -3.95
N VAL A 64 -14.94 17.44 -3.50
CA VAL A 64 -14.19 17.30 -2.26
C VAL A 64 -15.19 17.33 -1.11
N GLN A 65 -15.43 16.19 -0.50
CA GLN A 65 -16.19 16.12 0.75
C GLN A 65 -15.19 16.23 1.91
N PRO A 66 -15.06 17.42 2.57
CA PRO A 66 -14.06 17.61 3.62
C PRO A 66 -14.17 16.59 4.75
N LYS A 67 -15.40 16.21 5.10
CA LYS A 67 -15.66 15.17 6.10
C LYS A 67 -15.02 13.82 5.75
N LEU A 68 -15.11 13.43 4.48
CA LEU A 68 -14.55 12.18 3.98
C LEU A 68 -13.02 12.19 4.02
N LEU A 69 -12.41 13.28 3.56
CA LEU A 69 -10.95 13.44 3.54
C LEU A 69 -10.37 13.51 4.95
N ILE A 70 -11.01 14.29 5.84
CA ILE A 70 -10.58 14.38 7.24
C ILE A 70 -10.68 13.02 7.91
N PHE A 71 -11.78 12.28 7.70
CA PHE A 71 -11.92 10.94 8.25
C PHE A 71 -10.87 9.97 7.71
N ALA A 72 -10.62 9.97 6.41
CA ALA A 72 -9.62 9.09 5.81
C ALA A 72 -8.20 9.41 6.33
N ALA A 73 -7.83 10.70 6.34
CA ALA A 73 -6.51 11.13 6.82
C ALA A 73 -6.33 10.86 8.32
N ALA A 74 -7.29 11.24 9.15
CA ALA A 74 -7.27 10.98 10.59
C ALA A 74 -7.30 9.48 10.89
N GLY A 75 -8.08 8.71 10.12
CA GLY A 75 -8.16 7.26 10.21
C GLY A 75 -6.82 6.59 9.92
N VAL A 76 -6.13 7.00 8.86
CA VAL A 76 -4.79 6.48 8.52
C VAL A 76 -3.77 6.81 9.62
N LEU A 77 -3.79 8.02 10.16
CA LEU A 77 -2.92 8.41 11.27
C LEU A 77 -3.23 7.61 12.55
N ALA A 78 -4.51 7.41 12.85
CA ALA A 78 -4.94 6.61 13.99
C ALA A 78 -4.59 5.12 13.80
N GLU A 79 -4.78 4.56 12.61
CA GLU A 79 -4.37 3.20 12.26
C GLU A 79 -2.85 3.02 12.45
N TYR A 80 -2.07 3.99 11.98
CA TYR A 80 -0.62 4.01 12.20
C TYR A 80 -0.27 4.07 13.70
N ALA A 81 -0.89 4.96 14.45
CA ALA A 81 -0.64 5.10 15.88
C ALA A 81 -0.98 3.81 16.65
N LEU A 82 -2.12 3.17 16.35
CA LEU A 82 -2.51 1.90 16.93
C LEU A 82 -1.52 0.78 16.58
N ALA A 83 -1.13 0.68 15.30
CA ALA A 83 -0.13 -0.30 14.86
C ALA A 83 1.22 -0.06 15.52
N PHE A 84 1.66 1.20 15.60
CA PHE A 84 2.91 1.59 16.25
C PHE A 84 2.91 1.22 17.74
N CYS A 85 1.88 1.64 18.49
CA CYS A 85 1.76 1.32 19.92
C CYS A 85 1.73 -0.21 20.15
N TYR A 86 0.91 -0.93 19.38
CA TYR A 86 0.83 -2.39 19.50
C TYR A 86 2.17 -3.07 19.26
N VAL A 87 2.85 -2.73 18.16
CA VAL A 87 4.15 -3.36 17.82
C VAL A 87 5.25 -2.96 18.81
N MET A 88 5.25 -1.73 19.32
CA MET A 88 6.22 -1.31 20.34
C MET A 88 6.05 -2.09 21.64
N LEU A 89 4.84 -2.50 21.99
CA LEU A 89 4.55 -3.28 23.21
C LEU A 89 4.84 -4.78 23.03
N THR A 90 4.65 -5.32 21.82
CA THR A 90 4.69 -6.77 21.56
C THR A 90 6.00 -7.24 20.93
N GLU A 91 6.63 -6.40 20.09
CA GLU A 91 7.82 -6.78 19.32
C GLU A 91 9.10 -6.17 19.92
N LYS A 92 10.07 -7.03 20.26
CA LYS A 92 11.36 -6.60 20.82
C LYS A 92 12.43 -6.38 19.75
N GLY A 93 12.32 -7.08 18.61
CA GLY A 93 13.30 -7.02 17.51
C GLY A 93 13.15 -5.77 16.65
N THR A 94 14.14 -4.89 16.68
CA THR A 94 14.12 -3.62 15.91
C THR A 94 13.93 -3.84 14.41
N SER A 95 14.54 -4.88 13.85
CA SER A 95 14.43 -5.21 12.43
C SER A 95 13.01 -5.60 11.98
N LYS A 96 12.18 -6.11 12.90
CA LYS A 96 10.80 -6.50 12.64
C LYS A 96 9.79 -5.38 12.90
N ARG A 97 10.12 -4.42 13.78
CA ARG A 97 9.18 -3.36 14.18
C ARG A 97 8.63 -2.58 12.99
N GLY A 98 9.50 -1.97 12.18
CA GLY A 98 9.09 -1.21 11.02
C GLY A 98 8.31 -2.04 10.00
N VAL A 99 8.68 -3.31 9.86
CA VAL A 99 8.01 -4.27 8.96
C VAL A 99 6.58 -4.57 9.42
N LYS A 100 6.39 -4.93 10.70
CA LYS A 100 5.07 -5.24 11.28
C LYS A 100 4.16 -4.02 11.30
N ILE A 101 4.71 -2.84 11.65
CA ILE A 101 3.94 -1.59 11.61
C ILE A 101 3.43 -1.34 10.19
N GLN A 102 4.30 -1.39 9.17
CA GLN A 102 3.88 -1.24 7.77
C GLN A 102 2.87 -2.31 7.35
N GLY A 103 3.09 -3.55 7.77
CA GLY A 103 2.18 -4.66 7.50
C GLY A 103 0.76 -4.39 7.97
N ILE A 104 0.60 -3.77 9.15
CA ILE A 104 -0.71 -3.52 9.78
C ILE A 104 -1.40 -2.28 9.20
N TYR A 105 -0.69 -1.13 9.01
CA TYR A 105 -1.40 0.10 8.64
C TYR A 105 -1.41 0.38 7.13
N ARG A 106 -0.40 -0.06 6.37
CA ARG A 106 -0.19 0.37 4.99
C ARG A 106 -0.95 -0.47 3.98
N SER A 107 -1.95 0.11 3.33
CA SER A 107 -2.79 -0.61 2.40
C SER A 107 -2.34 -0.53 0.93
N ASN A 108 -2.76 -1.53 0.15
CA ASN A 108 -2.62 -1.56 -1.30
C ASN A 108 -3.83 -0.90 -2.00
N PHE A 109 -4.22 0.27 -1.48
CA PHE A 109 -5.43 0.98 -1.86
C PHE A 109 -5.50 1.30 -3.37
N VAL A 110 -4.37 1.64 -3.99
CA VAL A 110 -4.34 2.05 -5.41
C VAL A 110 -4.83 0.95 -6.35
N ILE A 111 -4.44 -0.29 -6.10
CA ILE A 111 -4.77 -1.41 -7.00
C ILE A 111 -6.22 -1.86 -6.83
N ILE A 112 -6.70 -1.85 -5.59
CA ILE A 112 -8.01 -2.46 -5.26
C ILE A 112 -9.12 -1.39 -5.14
N GLY A 113 -8.76 -0.16 -4.77
CA GLY A 113 -9.70 0.87 -4.37
C GLY A 113 -10.74 1.22 -5.42
N LEU A 114 -10.30 1.65 -6.57
CA LEU A 114 -11.21 2.09 -7.64
C LEU A 114 -12.02 0.91 -8.24
N PRO A 115 -11.41 -0.24 -8.61
CA PRO A 115 -12.17 -1.39 -9.09
C PRO A 115 -13.21 -1.89 -8.10
N LEU A 116 -12.88 -1.94 -6.81
CA LEU A 116 -13.83 -2.37 -5.78
C LEU A 116 -14.99 -1.38 -5.64
N ALA A 117 -14.68 -0.09 -5.56
CA ALA A 117 -15.70 0.94 -5.36
C ALA A 117 -16.71 0.97 -6.52
N THR A 118 -16.23 0.95 -7.76
CA THR A 118 -17.10 0.94 -8.95
C THR A 118 -17.92 -0.34 -9.09
N ALA A 119 -17.42 -1.46 -8.59
CA ALA A 119 -18.14 -2.73 -8.62
C ALA A 119 -19.19 -2.85 -7.50
N LEU A 120 -18.93 -2.26 -6.32
CA LEU A 120 -19.89 -2.25 -5.21
C LEU A 120 -21.05 -1.28 -5.45
N VAL A 121 -20.77 -0.15 -6.14
CA VAL A 121 -21.76 0.90 -6.42
C VAL A 121 -21.72 1.27 -7.91
N PRO A 122 -22.28 0.41 -8.78
CA PRO A 122 -22.26 0.63 -10.22
C PRO A 122 -22.96 1.94 -10.60
N GLY A 123 -22.34 2.70 -11.51
CA GLY A 123 -22.91 3.96 -12.02
C GLY A 123 -22.71 5.17 -11.11
N ALA A 124 -22.15 5.01 -9.92
CA ALA A 124 -21.79 6.15 -9.07
C ALA A 124 -20.52 6.84 -9.56
N ASP A 125 -20.46 8.17 -9.36
CA ASP A 125 -19.24 8.94 -9.64
C ASP A 125 -18.11 8.54 -8.68
N ALA A 126 -17.01 8.03 -9.27
CA ALA A 126 -15.85 7.58 -8.53
C ALA A 126 -14.90 8.72 -8.10
N GLY A 127 -15.23 9.97 -8.40
CA GLY A 127 -14.38 11.13 -8.10
C GLY A 127 -13.93 11.19 -6.64
N SER A 128 -14.81 10.86 -5.69
CA SER A 128 -14.46 10.83 -4.27
C SER A 128 -13.37 9.79 -3.94
N VAL A 129 -13.34 8.64 -4.62
CA VAL A 129 -12.32 7.61 -4.43
C VAL A 129 -10.98 8.04 -5.03
N VAL A 130 -11.03 8.71 -6.18
CA VAL A 130 -9.83 9.29 -6.83
C VAL A 130 -9.18 10.34 -5.92
N VAL A 131 -9.99 11.23 -5.33
CA VAL A 131 -9.52 12.25 -4.39
C VAL A 131 -8.92 11.60 -3.12
N LEU A 132 -9.51 10.52 -2.63
CA LEU A 132 -8.94 9.76 -1.50
C LEU A 132 -7.55 9.17 -1.84
N ILE A 133 -7.35 8.66 -3.06
CA ILE A 133 -6.06 8.15 -3.52
C ILE A 133 -5.00 9.26 -3.44
N SER A 134 -5.35 10.47 -3.88
CA SER A 134 -4.43 11.62 -3.93
C SER A 134 -3.92 12.06 -2.56
N VAL A 135 -4.71 11.85 -1.51
CA VAL A 135 -4.34 12.23 -0.14
C VAL A 135 -3.72 11.05 0.62
N VAL A 136 -4.36 9.90 0.57
CA VAL A 136 -3.99 8.73 1.40
C VAL A 136 -2.67 8.11 0.94
N VAL A 137 -2.42 8.04 -0.37
CA VAL A 137 -1.21 7.38 -0.90
C VAL A 137 0.07 8.14 -0.54
N PRO A 138 0.16 9.47 -0.71
CA PRO A 138 1.30 10.24 -0.19
C PRO A 138 1.51 10.07 1.31
N MET A 139 0.42 10.05 2.11
CA MET A 139 0.51 9.82 3.55
C MET A 139 1.11 8.45 3.88
N PHE A 140 0.62 7.38 3.24
CA PHE A 140 1.18 6.05 3.43
C PHE A 140 2.68 5.99 3.11
N ASN A 141 3.10 6.63 2.03
CA ASN A 141 4.51 6.62 1.64
C ASN A 141 5.38 7.45 2.59
N ALA A 142 4.94 8.64 3.00
CA ALA A 142 5.68 9.48 3.95
C ALA A 142 5.84 8.78 5.31
N ILE A 143 4.75 8.26 5.86
CA ILE A 143 4.77 7.54 7.14
C ILE A 143 5.64 6.28 7.05
N ALA A 144 5.59 5.54 5.92
CA ALA A 144 6.41 4.35 5.72
C ALA A 144 7.91 4.66 5.71
N VAL A 145 8.31 5.74 5.00
CA VAL A 145 9.72 6.20 4.98
C VAL A 145 10.17 6.57 6.39
N ILE A 146 9.38 7.39 7.12
CA ILE A 146 9.69 7.81 8.49
C ILE A 146 9.83 6.58 9.40
N THR A 147 8.88 5.63 9.31
CA THR A 147 8.89 4.42 10.12
C THR A 147 10.12 3.57 9.86
N LEU A 148 10.46 3.31 8.61
CA LEU A 148 11.63 2.49 8.28
C LEU A 148 12.94 3.19 8.67
N GLU A 149 13.04 4.49 8.49
CA GLU A 149 14.22 5.26 8.91
C GLU A 149 14.39 5.23 10.43
N LEU A 150 13.29 5.33 11.20
CA LEU A 150 13.31 5.23 12.67
C LEU A 150 13.84 3.88 13.15
N PHE A 151 13.56 2.78 12.43
CA PHE A 151 13.99 1.42 12.78
C PHE A 151 15.15 0.88 11.92
N SER A 152 15.82 1.74 11.15
CA SER A 152 16.94 1.35 10.25
C SER A 152 18.20 0.84 10.97
N GLY A 153 18.23 0.87 12.30
CA GLY A 153 19.39 0.47 13.12
C GLY A 153 20.50 1.53 13.19
N LYS A 154 20.38 2.64 12.49
CA LYS A 154 21.26 3.80 12.65
C LYS A 154 20.99 4.45 14.01
N ARG A 155 22.01 5.07 14.63
CA ARG A 155 21.80 5.81 15.88
C ARG A 155 20.75 6.92 15.65
N PRO A 156 19.70 6.97 16.48
CA PRO A 156 18.62 7.94 16.28
C PRO A 156 19.12 9.36 16.57
N ASN A 157 19.52 10.07 15.53
CA ASN A 157 19.70 11.51 15.55
C ASN A 157 18.48 12.12 14.83
N ALA A 158 17.62 12.82 15.55
CA ALA A 158 16.40 13.39 15.00
C ALA A 158 16.67 14.23 13.73
N LEU A 159 17.75 15.02 13.72
CA LEU A 159 18.14 15.80 12.56
C LEU A 159 18.58 14.89 11.38
N GLY A 160 19.32 13.82 11.68
CA GLY A 160 19.72 12.82 10.68
C GLY A 160 18.53 12.13 10.04
N ILE A 161 17.53 11.73 10.83
CA ILE A 161 16.28 11.13 10.33
C ILE A 161 15.57 12.10 9.39
N ILE A 162 15.41 13.36 9.78
CA ILE A 162 14.77 14.39 8.94
C ILE A 162 15.53 14.54 7.62
N ILE A 163 16.85 14.64 7.64
CA ILE A 163 17.67 14.76 6.43
C ILE A 163 17.53 13.52 5.54
N ASP A 164 17.58 12.32 6.11
CA ASP A 164 17.45 11.07 5.36
C ASP A 164 16.06 10.91 4.74
N VAL A 165 14.99 11.33 5.45
CA VAL A 165 13.62 11.39 4.91
C VAL A 165 13.55 12.33 3.71
N PHE A 166 14.08 13.56 3.80
CA PHE A 166 14.05 14.50 2.68
C PHE A 166 14.96 14.10 1.52
N LYS A 167 16.00 13.31 1.75
CA LYS A 167 16.84 12.72 0.69
C LYS A 167 16.26 11.46 0.06
N ASN A 168 15.21 10.92 0.66
CA ASN A 168 14.59 9.69 0.16
C ASN A 168 13.96 9.93 -1.23
N PRO A 169 14.28 9.12 -2.25
CA PRO A 169 13.79 9.31 -3.60
C PRO A 169 12.25 9.26 -3.70
N LEU A 170 11.59 8.52 -2.82
CA LEU A 170 10.12 8.44 -2.79
C LEU A 170 9.50 9.75 -2.33
N ILE A 171 10.08 10.38 -1.30
CA ILE A 171 9.64 11.69 -0.81
C ILE A 171 9.89 12.76 -1.87
N LEU A 172 11.06 12.73 -2.53
CA LEU A 172 11.36 13.67 -3.62
C LEU A 172 10.34 13.54 -4.76
N GLY A 173 10.04 12.32 -5.23
CA GLY A 173 9.02 12.09 -6.25
C GLY A 173 7.64 12.61 -5.85
N THR A 174 7.26 12.40 -4.58
CA THR A 174 6.00 12.89 -4.00
C THR A 174 5.95 14.42 -3.97
N VAL A 175 6.99 15.07 -3.44
CA VAL A 175 7.07 16.55 -3.31
C VAL A 175 7.06 17.22 -4.68
N VAL A 176 7.82 16.69 -5.64
CA VAL A 176 7.83 17.22 -7.02
C VAL A 176 6.44 17.05 -7.67
N GLY A 177 5.76 15.91 -7.46
CA GLY A 177 4.39 15.70 -7.95
C GLY A 177 3.40 16.72 -7.39
N ILE A 178 3.44 16.96 -6.08
CA ILE A 178 2.63 18.00 -5.41
C ILE A 178 2.95 19.40 -5.96
N ALA A 179 4.22 19.74 -6.09
CA ALA A 179 4.64 21.04 -6.59
C ALA A 179 4.13 21.30 -8.02
N PHE A 180 4.26 20.33 -8.92
CA PHE A 180 3.79 20.43 -10.29
C PHE A 180 2.27 20.58 -10.36
N GLN A 181 1.54 19.84 -9.53
CA GLN A 181 0.08 19.90 -9.46
C GLN A 181 -0.39 21.27 -8.93
N LEU A 182 0.19 21.76 -7.83
CA LEU A 182 -0.20 23.04 -7.23
C LEU A 182 0.15 24.25 -8.10
N LEU A 183 1.30 24.18 -8.80
CA LEU A 183 1.73 25.23 -9.74
C LEU A 183 1.03 25.17 -11.10
N GLY A 184 0.20 24.15 -11.34
CA GLY A 184 -0.49 23.96 -12.62
C GLY A 184 0.45 23.71 -13.80
N ILE A 185 1.67 23.20 -13.55
CA ILE A 185 2.67 22.96 -14.59
C ILE A 185 2.20 21.79 -15.47
N ARG A 186 2.01 22.08 -16.76
CA ARG A 186 1.62 21.07 -17.75
C ARG A 186 2.85 20.51 -18.45
N LEU A 187 3.03 19.21 -18.35
CA LEU A 187 4.09 18.51 -19.06
C LEU A 187 3.73 18.29 -20.53
N PRO A 188 4.73 18.36 -21.46
CA PRO A 188 4.54 17.93 -22.83
C PRO A 188 4.03 16.48 -22.90
N GLU A 189 3.15 16.19 -23.87
CA GLU A 189 2.49 14.89 -24.00
C GLU A 189 3.48 13.73 -24.12
N ALA A 190 4.55 13.88 -24.88
CA ALA A 190 5.61 12.87 -25.02
C ALA A 190 6.26 12.52 -23.67
N LEU A 191 6.57 13.54 -22.84
CA LEU A 191 7.15 13.33 -21.53
C LEU A 191 6.15 12.66 -20.56
N LEU A 192 4.90 13.14 -20.56
CA LEU A 192 3.84 12.56 -19.74
C LEU A 192 3.56 11.09 -20.12
N SER A 193 3.54 10.78 -21.43
CA SER A 193 3.39 9.39 -21.90
C SER A 193 4.54 8.49 -21.43
N THR A 194 5.78 8.98 -21.47
CA THR A 194 6.94 8.24 -20.98
C THR A 194 6.83 7.97 -19.47
N ILE A 195 6.49 8.99 -18.69
CA ILE A 195 6.29 8.89 -17.23
C ILE A 195 5.17 7.88 -16.91
N LYS A 196 4.07 7.92 -17.67
CA LYS A 196 2.94 6.98 -17.54
C LYS A 196 3.38 5.54 -17.76
N GLN A 197 4.19 5.27 -18.78
CA GLN A 197 4.68 3.91 -19.09
C GLN A 197 5.58 3.38 -17.98
N ILE A 198 6.50 4.20 -17.46
CA ILE A 198 7.37 3.83 -16.33
C ILE A 198 6.52 3.56 -15.08
N SER A 199 5.55 4.42 -14.79
CA SER A 199 4.62 4.26 -13.66
C SER A 199 3.84 2.94 -13.77
N ALA A 200 3.28 2.64 -14.94
CA ALA A 200 2.51 1.42 -15.19
C ALA A 200 3.34 0.13 -15.03
N ALA A 201 4.62 0.17 -15.41
CA ALA A 201 5.52 -0.97 -15.27
C ALA A 201 5.97 -1.22 -13.82
N THR A 202 5.92 -0.21 -12.95
CA THR A 202 6.51 -0.28 -11.61
C THR A 202 5.90 -1.40 -10.76
N ASN A 203 4.58 -1.44 -10.58
CA ASN A 203 3.92 -2.45 -9.75
C ASN A 203 4.13 -3.89 -10.27
N PRO A 204 3.98 -4.20 -11.58
CA PRO A 204 4.32 -5.52 -12.11
C PRO A 204 5.77 -5.93 -11.85
N MET A 205 6.72 -5.00 -11.99
CA MET A 205 8.13 -5.29 -11.70
C MET A 205 8.38 -5.57 -10.22
N LEU A 206 7.76 -4.81 -9.30
CA LEU A 206 7.85 -5.06 -7.86
C LEU A 206 7.30 -6.44 -7.49
N LEU A 207 6.18 -6.85 -8.08
CA LEU A 207 5.57 -8.17 -7.88
C LEU A 207 6.45 -9.30 -8.43
N PHE A 208 7.00 -9.11 -9.60
CA PHE A 208 7.92 -10.07 -10.20
C PHE A 208 9.17 -10.26 -9.32
N MET A 209 9.75 -9.17 -8.81
CA MET A 209 10.90 -9.24 -7.89
C MET A 209 10.53 -9.90 -6.55
N LEU A 210 9.34 -9.61 -6.01
CA LEU A 210 8.85 -10.30 -4.81
C LEU A 210 8.72 -11.80 -5.05
N GLY A 211 8.16 -12.22 -6.18
CA GLY A 211 8.08 -13.62 -6.57
C GLY A 211 9.45 -14.28 -6.72
N ALA A 212 10.41 -13.60 -7.36
CA ALA A 212 11.78 -14.09 -7.49
C ALA A 212 12.51 -14.23 -6.13
N PHE A 213 12.16 -13.42 -5.15
CA PHE A 213 12.72 -13.47 -3.79
C PHE A 213 12.06 -14.54 -2.91
N PHE A 214 10.77 -14.77 -3.08
CA PHE A 214 9.89 -15.55 -2.19
C PHE A 214 10.32 -17.03 -2.05
N GLN A 215 10.26 -17.58 -0.83
CA GLN A 215 10.57 -18.98 -0.52
C GLN A 215 9.49 -19.61 0.35
N TRP A 216 8.81 -20.62 -0.16
CA TRP A 216 7.73 -21.33 0.54
C TRP A 216 8.14 -21.93 1.89
N GLY A 217 9.39 -22.36 2.04
CA GLY A 217 9.88 -23.04 3.25
C GLY A 217 10.10 -22.11 4.45
N VAL A 218 10.12 -20.79 4.26
CA VAL A 218 10.44 -19.80 5.30
C VAL A 218 9.19 -19.32 6.05
N ILE A 219 8.00 -19.46 5.46
CA ILE A 219 6.71 -19.03 6.05
C ILE A 219 6.52 -19.54 7.47
N HIS A 220 6.90 -20.80 7.75
CA HIS A 220 6.75 -21.41 9.09
C HIS A 220 7.54 -20.67 10.17
N LYS A 221 8.67 -20.06 9.82
CA LYS A 221 9.49 -19.27 10.74
C LYS A 221 8.76 -18.06 11.30
N TYR A 222 7.88 -17.46 10.50
CA TYR A 222 7.19 -16.20 10.80
C TYR A 222 5.70 -16.37 11.10
N ILE A 223 5.20 -17.58 11.28
CA ILE A 223 3.74 -17.85 11.36
C ILE A 223 3.04 -16.99 12.42
N LYS A 224 3.66 -16.77 13.59
CA LYS A 224 3.11 -15.91 14.65
C LYS A 224 3.01 -14.45 14.19
N ASP A 225 4.08 -13.91 13.62
CA ASP A 225 4.14 -12.55 13.10
C ASP A 225 3.11 -12.35 11.97
N LEU A 226 2.97 -13.36 11.10
CA LEU A 226 2.01 -13.34 10.00
C LEU A 226 0.56 -13.33 10.49
N VAL A 227 0.24 -14.19 11.46
CA VAL A 227 -1.11 -14.23 12.08
C VAL A 227 -1.43 -12.88 12.73
N GLU A 228 -0.51 -12.32 13.51
CA GLU A 228 -0.70 -11.01 14.16
C GLU A 228 -0.95 -9.91 13.13
N VAL A 229 -0.11 -9.83 12.10
CA VAL A 229 -0.22 -8.78 11.08
C VAL A 229 -1.47 -8.97 10.22
N CYS A 230 -1.79 -10.21 9.80
CA CYS A 230 -2.99 -10.49 9.02
C CYS A 230 -4.27 -10.19 9.81
N LEU A 231 -4.34 -10.57 11.08
CA LEU A 231 -5.47 -10.23 11.95
C LEU A 231 -5.57 -8.71 12.16
N GLY A 232 -4.46 -8.05 12.46
CA GLY A 232 -4.40 -6.59 12.58
C GLY A 232 -4.91 -5.90 11.31
N ARG A 233 -4.31 -6.22 10.17
CA ARG A 233 -4.58 -5.57 8.88
C ARG A 233 -5.96 -5.86 8.31
N LEU A 234 -6.40 -7.11 8.35
CA LEU A 234 -7.57 -7.56 7.60
C LEU A 234 -8.85 -7.69 8.44
N VAL A 235 -8.71 -7.68 9.78
CA VAL A 235 -9.85 -7.86 10.69
C VAL A 235 -9.98 -6.70 11.67
N VAL A 236 -8.95 -6.45 12.49
CA VAL A 236 -9.03 -5.48 13.59
C VAL A 236 -9.16 -4.05 13.07
N MET A 237 -8.24 -3.61 12.20
CA MET A 237 -8.26 -2.24 11.67
C MET A 237 -9.51 -1.97 10.83
N PRO A 238 -9.91 -2.83 9.87
CA PRO A 238 -11.19 -2.64 9.19
C PRO A 238 -12.38 -2.62 10.14
N GLY A 239 -12.40 -3.51 11.14
CA GLY A 239 -13.46 -3.54 12.14
C GLY A 239 -13.65 -2.22 12.86
N ILE A 240 -12.56 -1.59 13.28
CA ILE A 240 -12.61 -0.29 13.97
C ILE A 240 -13.04 0.82 13.01
N PHE A 241 -12.31 0.98 11.88
CA PHE A 241 -12.47 2.16 11.03
C PHE A 241 -13.70 2.11 10.14
N LEU A 242 -14.11 0.92 9.66
CA LEU A 242 -15.36 0.79 8.89
C LEU A 242 -16.58 0.96 9.78
N THR A 243 -16.55 0.47 11.01
CA THR A 243 -17.61 0.71 11.98
C THR A 243 -17.71 2.20 12.32
N ALA A 244 -16.59 2.87 12.54
CA ALA A 244 -16.57 4.32 12.75
C ALA A 244 -17.12 5.09 11.53
N ALA A 245 -16.72 4.70 10.30
CA ALA A 245 -17.25 5.30 9.07
C ALA A 245 -18.77 5.12 8.95
N TYR A 246 -19.27 3.94 9.32
CA TYR A 246 -20.70 3.65 9.34
C TYR A 246 -21.47 4.59 10.28
N PHE A 247 -21.03 4.76 11.52
CA PHE A 247 -21.69 5.64 12.50
C PHE A 247 -21.56 7.12 12.13
N LEU A 248 -20.50 7.51 11.43
CA LEU A 248 -20.35 8.88 10.91
C LEU A 248 -21.24 9.16 9.68
N GLY A 249 -21.99 8.16 9.21
CA GLY A 249 -22.91 8.32 8.09
C GLY A 249 -22.22 8.37 6.72
N ILE A 250 -20.99 7.87 6.58
CA ILE A 250 -20.36 7.67 5.27
C ILE A 250 -21.11 6.54 4.56
N ARG A 251 -21.51 6.73 3.30
CA ARG A 251 -22.33 5.78 2.54
C ARG A 251 -21.89 5.71 1.08
N GLY A 252 -22.45 4.74 0.34
CA GLY A 252 -22.27 4.61 -1.10
C GLY A 252 -20.81 4.39 -1.51
N ILE A 253 -20.41 4.98 -2.62
CA ILE A 253 -19.07 4.81 -3.20
C ILE A 253 -17.95 5.31 -2.28
N ALA A 254 -18.21 6.33 -1.47
CA ALA A 254 -17.26 6.81 -0.47
C ALA A 254 -16.96 5.74 0.59
N PHE A 255 -17.97 4.98 1.04
CA PHE A 255 -17.76 3.88 1.97
C PHE A 255 -17.02 2.71 1.33
N ALA A 256 -17.29 2.41 0.06
CA ALA A 256 -16.53 1.41 -0.69
C ALA A 256 -15.03 1.79 -0.78
N GLY A 257 -14.74 3.10 -0.92
CA GLY A 257 -13.39 3.62 -0.79
C GLY A 257 -12.77 3.37 0.59
N MET A 258 -13.54 3.51 1.68
CA MET A 258 -13.08 3.18 3.04
C MET A 258 -12.77 1.69 3.19
N ILE A 259 -13.61 0.79 2.63
CA ILE A 259 -13.29 -0.66 2.62
C ILE A 259 -11.94 -0.91 1.94
N ALA A 260 -11.66 -0.23 0.85
CA ALA A 260 -10.39 -0.38 0.15
C ALA A 260 -9.20 0.18 0.94
N ILE A 261 -9.34 1.33 1.62
CA ILE A 261 -8.28 1.92 2.44
C ILE A 261 -7.96 1.03 3.64
N PHE A 262 -8.97 0.66 4.42
CA PHE A 262 -8.77 -0.03 5.70
C PHE A 262 -8.78 -1.56 5.59
N GLY A 263 -9.40 -2.14 4.55
CA GLY A 263 -9.58 -3.60 4.41
C GLY A 263 -8.70 -4.28 3.36
N SER A 264 -7.98 -3.55 2.49
CA SER A 264 -7.14 -4.19 1.48
C SER A 264 -5.83 -4.75 2.06
N ALA A 265 -5.17 -5.63 1.30
CA ALA A 265 -3.86 -6.20 1.64
C ALA A 265 -2.78 -5.15 1.90
N THR A 266 -1.70 -5.56 2.53
CA THR A 266 -0.50 -4.73 2.67
C THR A 266 0.08 -4.34 1.30
N ALA A 267 0.54 -3.10 1.18
CA ALA A 267 1.08 -2.58 -0.07
C ALA A 267 2.33 -3.36 -0.53
N ILE A 268 2.36 -3.73 -1.82
CA ILE A 268 3.46 -4.47 -2.44
C ILE A 268 4.80 -3.74 -2.28
N ALA A 269 4.78 -2.42 -2.41
CA ALA A 269 5.94 -1.57 -2.24
C ALA A 269 6.62 -1.69 -0.86
N SER A 270 5.91 -2.19 0.18
CA SER A 270 6.47 -2.38 1.53
C SER A 270 7.66 -3.33 1.52
N PHE A 271 7.61 -4.43 0.76
CA PHE A 271 8.73 -5.36 0.63
C PHE A 271 9.99 -4.67 0.08
N THR A 272 9.88 -3.99 -1.05
CA THR A 272 11.02 -3.30 -1.67
C THR A 272 11.57 -2.19 -0.79
N MET A 273 10.70 -1.44 -0.10
CA MET A 273 11.14 -0.40 0.84
C MET A 273 11.92 -1.00 2.01
N VAL A 274 11.41 -2.05 2.64
CA VAL A 274 12.11 -2.75 3.73
C VAL A 274 13.47 -3.25 3.27
N GLN A 275 13.55 -3.88 2.10
CA GLN A 275 14.79 -4.40 1.56
C GLN A 275 15.84 -3.30 1.28
N GLN A 276 15.42 -2.09 0.90
CA GLN A 276 16.33 -0.98 0.57
C GLN A 276 16.64 -0.06 1.75
N MET A 277 15.74 0.02 2.73
CA MET A 277 15.88 0.93 3.88
C MET A 277 16.28 0.22 5.19
N GLY A 278 16.33 -1.12 5.17
CA GLY A 278 16.59 -1.96 6.35
C GLY A 278 15.32 -2.56 6.94
N GLY A 279 15.50 -3.66 7.67
CA GLY A 279 14.43 -4.46 8.24
C GLY A 279 14.49 -5.91 7.79
N ASP A 280 13.56 -6.74 8.29
CA ASP A 280 13.43 -8.15 7.93
C ASP A 280 12.67 -8.27 6.60
N ASP A 281 13.39 -8.37 5.50
CA ASP A 281 12.82 -8.42 4.15
C ASP A 281 12.12 -9.76 3.84
N GLU A 282 12.53 -10.86 4.48
CA GLU A 282 11.81 -12.14 4.39
C GLU A 282 10.41 -11.99 5.00
N LEU A 283 10.32 -11.46 6.22
CA LEU A 283 9.05 -11.19 6.87
C LEU A 283 8.19 -10.21 6.06
N ALA A 284 8.78 -9.16 5.49
CA ALA A 284 8.05 -8.20 4.67
C ALA A 284 7.43 -8.83 3.42
N GLY A 285 8.18 -9.72 2.74
CA GLY A 285 7.68 -10.48 1.61
C GLY A 285 6.52 -11.40 1.98
N ASP A 286 6.69 -12.16 3.06
CA ASP A 286 5.68 -13.09 3.55
C ASP A 286 4.39 -12.38 3.98
N ILE A 287 4.49 -11.18 4.61
CA ILE A 287 3.33 -10.34 4.95
C ILE A 287 2.56 -9.91 3.70
N VAL A 288 3.25 -9.42 2.67
CA VAL A 288 2.59 -8.99 1.43
C VAL A 288 1.86 -10.16 0.77
N VAL A 289 2.49 -11.33 0.70
CA VAL A 289 1.90 -12.54 0.10
C VAL A 289 0.69 -13.00 0.90
N SER A 290 0.84 -13.17 2.21
CA SER A 290 -0.21 -13.70 3.09
C SER A 290 -1.42 -12.77 3.16
N THR A 291 -1.19 -11.45 3.33
CA THR A 291 -2.29 -10.48 3.35
C THR A 291 -2.99 -10.39 1.99
N SER A 292 -2.26 -10.49 0.87
CA SER A 292 -2.85 -10.51 -0.48
C SER A 292 -3.71 -11.75 -0.72
N ALA A 293 -3.28 -12.93 -0.26
CA ALA A 293 -4.05 -14.16 -0.37
C ALA A 293 -5.36 -14.10 0.44
N LEU A 294 -5.29 -13.58 1.67
CA LEU A 294 -6.43 -13.54 2.58
C LEU A 294 -7.40 -12.38 2.31
N CYS A 295 -6.92 -11.28 1.71
CA CYS A 295 -7.73 -10.08 1.54
C CYS A 295 -8.98 -10.28 0.66
N CYS A 296 -8.97 -11.22 -0.29
CA CYS A 296 -10.15 -11.54 -1.09
C CYS A 296 -11.34 -11.96 -0.23
N PHE A 297 -11.08 -12.82 0.75
CA PHE A 297 -12.11 -13.33 1.65
C PHE A 297 -12.56 -12.27 2.64
N THR A 298 -11.62 -11.55 3.24
CA THR A 298 -11.94 -10.52 4.24
C THR A 298 -12.63 -9.30 3.63
N MET A 299 -12.20 -8.84 2.46
CA MET A 299 -12.88 -7.74 1.76
C MET A 299 -14.28 -8.13 1.29
N PHE A 300 -14.46 -9.39 0.84
CA PHE A 300 -15.79 -9.92 0.56
C PHE A 300 -16.67 -9.89 1.82
N ALA A 301 -16.16 -10.40 2.95
CA ALA A 301 -16.89 -10.41 4.20
C ALA A 301 -17.28 -8.99 4.66
N TRP A 302 -16.36 -8.03 4.66
CA TRP A 302 -16.64 -6.63 4.99
C TRP A 302 -17.67 -6.01 4.03
N SER A 303 -17.50 -6.22 2.73
CA SER A 303 -18.44 -5.73 1.73
C SER A 303 -19.84 -6.32 1.93
N PHE A 304 -19.93 -7.62 2.25
CA PHE A 304 -21.19 -8.30 2.51
C PHE A 304 -21.86 -7.78 3.79
N ILE A 305 -21.12 -7.64 4.90
CA ILE A 305 -21.63 -7.12 6.16
C ILE A 305 -22.23 -5.72 5.95
N PHE A 306 -21.49 -4.79 5.36
CA PHE A 306 -21.96 -3.41 5.21
C PHE A 306 -23.03 -3.26 4.11
N LYS A 307 -23.04 -4.14 3.11
CA LYS A 307 -24.14 -4.21 2.16
C LYS A 307 -25.44 -4.68 2.82
N SER A 308 -25.39 -5.66 3.70
CA SER A 308 -26.57 -6.12 4.47
C SER A 308 -27.08 -5.07 5.46
N LEU A 309 -26.23 -4.11 5.86
CA LEU A 309 -26.60 -2.94 6.67
C LEU A 309 -27.10 -1.76 5.83
N GLY A 310 -27.29 -1.92 4.52
CA GLY A 310 -27.84 -0.89 3.64
C GLY A 310 -26.89 0.29 3.39
N VAL A 311 -25.59 0.08 3.39
CA VAL A 311 -24.60 1.15 3.19
C VAL A 311 -24.47 1.52 1.72
N PHE A 312 -24.69 0.57 0.80
CA PHE A 312 -24.63 0.70 -0.66
C PHE A 312 -25.44 -0.38 -1.37
#